data_d12c107bd753c67f6820cbcc1f9226ea
#
_entry.id   d12c107bd753c67f6820cbcc1f9226ea
#
_cell.length_a   1.000
_cell.length_b   1.000
_cell.length_c   1.000
_cell.angle_alpha   90.00
_cell.angle_beta   90.00
_cell.angle_gamma   90.00
#
_symmetry.space_group_name_H-M   'P 1'
#
loop_
_entity.id
_entity.type
_entity.pdbx_description
1 polymer ?
#
loop_
_entity_poly.entity_id
_entity_poly.type
_entity_poly.pdbx_seq_one_letter_code
_entity_poly.pdbx_strand_id
1 'polypeptide(L)'
;LLSRKVSSSHHLKAVTNGKLCAVQEINTVCVSSFAIERSTRSEEKNMKKTIRGELKKKLQAGEVVVGPFVIVPSVAMVDTLGYAGMDFCILDTEHGSLSMEKVADLVIAAQGTGVAPIVRVGGNEEWPILRALDIGADGVQVPQINQKSDAEKVVHAAKYAPMGERGVSVFTRAGNYYKDDAVDHPVRQNEETMTVVHIEGQKGLNNLEEIMTVDGIDVLFLGPYDISQSLGVPGDVRSKIVEDALKEAASKARAQGRVIGSYAKDVEMGKWLIDLGVQYLSINVDATIYMQACERIARALK
;
A
#
# COMPACT_ATOMS: atom_id res chain seq x y z
N LEU A 1 -20.58 17.57 57.20
CA LEU A 1 -21.04 16.94 58.42
C LEU A 1 -21.14 15.42 58.23
N LEU A 2 -20.52 14.70 59.18
CA LEU A 2 -20.60 13.27 59.50
C LEU A 2 -19.70 12.30 58.62
N SER A 3 -18.54 12.07 59.23
CA SER A 3 -17.71 10.88 59.13
C SER A 3 -18.48 9.59 59.52
N ARG A 4 -18.28 8.52 58.80
CA ARG A 4 -18.36 7.16 59.35
C ARG A 4 -17.18 6.32 58.88
N LYS A 5 -16.28 6.05 59.84
CA LYS A 5 -15.34 4.92 59.79
C LYS A 5 -16.15 3.63 59.85
N VAL A 6 -15.90 2.68 58.99
CA VAL A 6 -16.24 1.27 59.20
C VAL A 6 -14.94 0.48 59.11
N SER A 7 -14.51 0.04 60.29
CA SER A 7 -13.51 -0.99 60.50
C SER A 7 -14.22 -2.35 60.39
N SER A 8 -13.71 -3.24 59.54
CA SER A 8 -13.91 -4.69 59.72
C SER A 8 -12.74 -5.45 59.09
N SER A 9 -11.87 -5.87 59.99
CA SER A 9 -10.85 -6.88 59.73
C SER A 9 -11.53 -8.25 59.57
N HIS A 10 -11.44 -8.85 58.38
CA HIS A 10 -11.76 -10.27 58.20
C HIS A 10 -10.47 -11.05 58.00
N HIS A 11 -10.14 -11.86 59.03
CA HIS A 11 -9.10 -12.86 59.00
C HIS A 11 -9.60 -14.06 58.20
N LEU A 12 -9.02 -14.34 57.05
CA LEU A 12 -9.16 -15.62 56.36
C LEU A 12 -8.09 -16.58 56.88
N LYS A 13 -8.53 -17.61 57.59
CA LYS A 13 -7.66 -18.76 57.98
C LYS A 13 -7.77 -19.81 56.92
N ALA A 14 -6.68 -20.10 56.23
CA ALA A 14 -6.53 -21.31 55.41
C ALA A 14 -5.87 -22.39 56.26
N VAL A 15 -6.50 -23.55 56.35
CA VAL A 15 -5.94 -24.75 57.03
C VAL A 15 -5.54 -25.75 55.93
N THR A 16 -4.27 -26.06 55.85
CA THR A 16 -3.78 -27.23 55.13
C THR A 16 -2.78 -27.98 56.00
N ASN A 17 -3.04 -29.28 56.23
CA ASN A 17 -2.15 -30.26 56.87
C ASN A 17 -1.58 -29.89 58.28
N GLY A 18 -2.45 -29.47 59.20
CA GLY A 18 -2.22 -29.71 60.62
C GLY A 18 -1.05 -28.94 61.28
N LYS A 19 -0.47 -27.89 60.70
CA LYS A 19 0.52 -27.03 61.38
C LYS A 19 0.23 -25.56 61.12
N LEU A 20 0.08 -24.79 62.22
CA LEU A 20 0.03 -23.31 62.23
C LEU A 20 1.42 -22.78 61.92
N CYS A 21 1.56 -22.06 60.81
CA CYS A 21 2.74 -21.19 60.60
C CYS A 21 2.28 -19.74 60.68
N ALA A 22 2.98 -18.94 61.52
CA ALA A 22 2.84 -17.50 61.55
C ALA A 22 3.40 -16.90 60.25
N VAL A 23 2.56 -16.13 59.54
CA VAL A 23 2.99 -15.39 58.35
C VAL A 23 3.42 -13.99 58.78
N GLN A 24 4.72 -13.71 58.63
CA GLN A 24 5.26 -12.36 58.70
C GLN A 24 4.76 -11.56 57.51
N GLU A 25 4.31 -10.35 57.72
CA GLU A 25 3.94 -9.38 56.66
C GLU A 25 5.20 -9.05 55.84
N ILE A 26 5.23 -9.48 54.59
CA ILE A 26 6.21 -9.05 53.59
C ILE A 26 5.52 -8.07 52.68
N ASN A 27 6.03 -6.84 52.62
CA ASN A 27 5.66 -5.78 51.71
C ASN A 27 5.65 -6.26 50.24
N THR A 28 4.51 -6.68 49.73
CA THR A 28 4.31 -7.19 48.37
C THR A 28 3.78 -6.11 47.41
N VAL A 29 3.86 -4.83 47.76
CA VAL A 29 3.30 -3.76 46.93
C VAL A 29 4.32 -3.18 45.92
N CYS A 30 5.64 -3.48 46.05
CA CYS A 30 6.65 -2.83 45.22
C CYS A 30 7.12 -3.64 44.02
N VAL A 31 6.73 -4.93 43.87
CA VAL A 31 7.22 -5.77 42.78
C VAL A 31 6.21 -5.88 41.61
N SER A 32 4.91 -5.64 41.88
CA SER A 32 3.88 -5.71 40.83
C SER A 32 3.89 -4.49 39.88
N SER A 33 4.23 -3.30 40.39
CA SER A 33 4.27 -2.09 39.56
C SER A 33 5.38 -2.12 38.48
N PHE A 34 6.57 -2.66 38.83
CA PHE A 34 7.69 -2.75 37.87
C PHE A 34 7.52 -3.87 36.83
N ALA A 35 6.79 -4.94 37.15
CA ALA A 35 6.49 -6.01 36.21
C ALA A 35 5.38 -5.62 35.22
N ILE A 36 4.39 -4.83 35.69
CA ILE A 36 3.30 -4.31 34.84
C ILE A 36 3.82 -3.24 33.89
N GLU A 37 4.70 -2.33 34.35
CA GLU A 37 5.31 -1.34 33.44
C GLU A 37 6.26 -1.95 32.40
N ARG A 38 6.92 -3.06 32.69
CA ARG A 38 7.76 -3.78 31.68
C ARG A 38 6.91 -4.58 30.70
N SER A 39 5.78 -5.15 31.12
CA SER A 39 4.84 -5.84 30.24
C SER A 39 4.15 -4.87 29.28
N THR A 40 3.66 -3.74 29.79
CA THR A 40 3.02 -2.72 28.94
C THR A 40 4.02 -2.08 27.94
N ARG A 41 5.30 -1.89 28.34
CA ARG A 41 6.33 -1.37 27.41
C ARG A 41 6.77 -2.37 26.34
N SER A 42 6.65 -3.69 26.58
CA SER A 42 6.91 -4.72 25.59
C SER A 42 5.70 -4.96 24.67
N GLU A 43 4.48 -4.75 25.20
CA GLU A 43 3.24 -4.83 24.44
C GLU A 43 3.01 -3.58 23.57
N GLU A 44 3.41 -2.40 24.03
CA GLU A 44 3.42 -1.19 23.19
C GLU A 44 4.41 -1.28 22.02
N LYS A 45 5.53 -2.03 22.15
CA LYS A 45 6.44 -2.31 21.04
C LYS A 45 5.85 -3.28 19.98
N ASN A 46 4.79 -3.99 20.30
CA ASN A 46 4.07 -4.88 19.37
C ASN A 46 2.80 -4.22 18.76
N MET A 47 2.56 -2.94 19.03
CA MET A 47 1.50 -2.18 18.37
C MET A 47 1.93 -1.91 16.92
N LYS A 48 1.42 -2.76 16.03
CA LYS A 48 1.37 -2.66 14.56
C LYS A 48 2.54 -1.87 13.95
N LYS A 49 3.59 -2.60 13.58
CA LYS A 49 4.56 -2.11 12.59
C LYS A 49 3.74 -1.59 11.40
N THR A 50 3.82 -0.29 11.12
CA THR A 50 3.13 0.26 9.96
C THR A 50 3.70 -0.45 8.74
N ILE A 51 2.83 -0.96 7.88
CA ILE A 51 3.25 -1.60 6.62
C ILE A 51 3.66 -0.57 5.56
N ARG A 52 3.43 0.73 5.85
CA ARG A 52 3.81 1.82 4.95
C ARG A 52 5.30 1.78 4.67
N GLY A 53 5.64 1.94 3.40
CA GLY A 53 7.02 1.87 2.94
C GLY A 53 7.59 0.46 2.77
N GLU A 54 6.96 -0.61 3.26
CA GLU A 54 7.48 -1.98 3.10
C GLU A 54 7.45 -2.42 1.61
N LEU A 55 6.40 -2.06 0.86
CA LEU A 55 6.34 -2.33 -0.59
C LEU A 55 7.50 -1.64 -1.34
N LYS A 56 7.76 -0.38 -1.01
CA LYS A 56 8.87 0.39 -1.58
C LYS A 56 10.23 -0.25 -1.27
N LYS A 57 10.43 -0.74 -0.04
CA LYS A 57 11.66 -1.45 0.35
C LYS A 57 11.87 -2.75 -0.41
N LYS A 58 10.80 -3.54 -0.64
CA LYS A 58 10.87 -4.75 -1.46
C LYS A 58 11.34 -4.44 -2.88
N LEU A 59 10.76 -3.41 -3.50
CA LEU A 59 11.17 -2.97 -4.84
C LEU A 59 12.61 -2.48 -4.88
N GLN A 60 13.05 -1.72 -3.87
CA GLN A 60 14.46 -1.27 -3.73
C GLN A 60 15.43 -2.44 -3.51
N ALA A 61 14.97 -3.52 -2.88
CA ALA A 61 15.74 -4.76 -2.73
C ALA A 61 15.78 -5.61 -4.01
N GLY A 62 15.09 -5.20 -5.08
CA GLY A 62 15.03 -5.93 -6.34
C GLY A 62 13.98 -7.04 -6.36
N GLU A 63 13.10 -7.10 -5.37
CA GLU A 63 12.04 -8.12 -5.31
C GLU A 63 10.94 -7.84 -6.32
N VAL A 64 10.30 -8.90 -6.80
CA VAL A 64 9.06 -8.82 -7.58
C VAL A 64 7.89 -8.80 -6.60
N VAL A 65 7.01 -7.80 -6.75
CA VAL A 65 5.78 -7.67 -5.98
C VAL A 65 4.57 -7.83 -6.87
N VAL A 66 3.51 -8.46 -6.35
CA VAL A 66 2.33 -8.84 -7.14
C VAL A 66 1.05 -8.37 -6.47
N GLY A 67 0.14 -7.78 -7.25
CA GLY A 67 -1.17 -7.37 -6.77
C GLY A 67 -2.15 -7.09 -7.90
N PRO A 68 -3.48 -7.19 -7.67
CA PRO A 68 -4.50 -6.93 -8.69
C PRO A 68 -4.92 -5.46 -8.73
N PHE A 69 -5.56 -5.06 -9.84
CA PHE A 69 -6.48 -3.94 -9.83
C PHE A 69 -7.77 -4.30 -9.08
N VAL A 70 -8.32 -3.35 -8.35
CA VAL A 70 -9.56 -3.48 -7.58
C VAL A 70 -10.56 -2.44 -8.06
N ILE A 71 -11.68 -2.91 -8.59
CA ILE A 71 -12.82 -2.09 -9.03
C ILE A 71 -14.09 -2.39 -8.25
N VAL A 72 -14.13 -3.53 -7.52
CA VAL A 72 -15.29 -3.93 -6.72
C VAL A 72 -15.23 -3.24 -5.36
N PRO A 73 -16.27 -2.47 -4.97
CA PRO A 73 -16.27 -1.72 -3.70
C PRO A 73 -16.56 -2.63 -2.49
N SER A 74 -15.73 -3.69 -2.30
CA SER A 74 -15.92 -4.70 -1.26
C SER A 74 -14.71 -4.80 -0.33
N VAL A 75 -14.93 -4.46 0.94
CA VAL A 75 -13.93 -4.63 2.01
C VAL A 75 -13.47 -6.08 2.11
N ALA A 76 -14.40 -7.05 2.03
CA ALA A 76 -14.09 -8.47 2.12
C ALA A 76 -13.19 -8.95 0.96
N MET A 77 -13.42 -8.44 -0.26
CA MET A 77 -12.55 -8.79 -1.40
C MET A 77 -11.12 -8.29 -1.18
N VAL A 78 -10.94 -7.06 -0.71
CA VAL A 78 -9.61 -6.50 -0.43
C VAL A 78 -8.94 -7.21 0.75
N ASP A 79 -9.69 -7.51 1.82
CA ASP A 79 -9.20 -8.24 2.98
C ASP A 79 -8.65 -9.64 2.58
N THR A 80 -9.34 -10.35 1.68
CA THR A 80 -8.91 -11.67 1.21
C THR A 80 -7.60 -11.65 0.42
N LEU A 81 -7.19 -10.52 -0.17
CA LEU A 81 -5.92 -10.41 -0.90
C LEU A 81 -4.71 -10.66 0.00
N GLY A 82 -4.75 -10.18 1.25
CA GLY A 82 -3.67 -10.42 2.21
C GLY A 82 -3.55 -11.89 2.60
N TYR A 83 -4.67 -12.57 2.84
CA TYR A 83 -4.67 -14.02 3.10
C TYR A 83 -4.22 -14.84 1.88
N ALA A 84 -4.41 -14.30 0.67
CA ALA A 84 -3.92 -14.91 -0.56
C ALA A 84 -2.43 -14.65 -0.83
N GLY A 85 -1.77 -13.79 -0.03
CA GLY A 85 -0.34 -13.48 -0.16
C GLY A 85 -0.02 -12.43 -1.22
N MET A 86 -0.98 -11.57 -1.58
CA MET A 86 -0.72 -10.42 -2.45
C MET A 86 0.05 -9.33 -1.70
N ASP A 87 0.98 -8.67 -2.37
CA ASP A 87 1.82 -7.62 -1.77
C ASP A 87 1.13 -6.26 -1.75
N PHE A 88 0.35 -5.96 -2.80
CA PHE A 88 -0.35 -4.69 -2.96
C PHE A 88 -1.70 -4.87 -3.66
N CYS A 89 -2.49 -3.82 -3.69
CA CYS A 89 -3.65 -3.71 -4.57
C CYS A 89 -3.72 -2.29 -5.14
N ILE A 90 -4.22 -2.16 -6.38
CA ILE A 90 -4.46 -0.88 -7.03
C ILE A 90 -5.94 -0.57 -6.95
N LEU A 91 -6.31 0.35 -6.06
CA LEU A 91 -7.69 0.84 -5.91
C LEU A 91 -7.98 1.82 -7.04
N ASP A 92 -8.79 1.39 -7.99
CA ASP A 92 -8.95 2.06 -9.27
C ASP A 92 -10.09 3.08 -9.27
N THR A 93 -9.75 4.37 -9.32
CA THR A 93 -10.74 5.45 -9.44
C THR A 93 -10.80 6.06 -10.84
N GLU A 94 -10.01 5.54 -11.79
CA GLU A 94 -10.04 5.95 -13.19
C GLU A 94 -11.12 5.16 -13.98
N HIS A 95 -11.02 3.82 -13.99
CA HIS A 95 -11.96 2.95 -14.71
C HIS A 95 -12.94 2.22 -13.79
N GLY A 96 -12.72 2.28 -12.48
CA GLY A 96 -13.62 1.71 -11.47
C GLY A 96 -14.68 2.71 -11.00
N SER A 97 -15.76 2.19 -10.38
CA SER A 97 -16.83 2.99 -9.77
C SER A 97 -16.52 3.41 -8.31
N LEU A 98 -15.25 3.38 -7.89
CA LEU A 98 -14.86 3.65 -6.52
C LEU A 98 -14.93 5.15 -6.21
N SER A 99 -15.76 5.54 -5.23
CA SER A 99 -15.72 6.88 -4.64
C SER A 99 -14.56 6.98 -3.64
N MET A 100 -14.06 8.19 -3.37
CA MET A 100 -12.99 8.40 -2.36
C MET A 100 -13.39 7.93 -0.95
N GLU A 101 -14.66 8.00 -0.60
CA GLU A 101 -15.20 7.45 0.66
C GLU A 101 -14.99 5.92 0.70
N LYS A 102 -15.35 5.22 -0.39
CA LYS A 102 -15.16 3.78 -0.49
C LYS A 102 -13.67 3.40 -0.51
N VAL A 103 -12.84 4.17 -1.22
CA VAL A 103 -11.37 3.96 -1.23
C VAL A 103 -10.80 4.04 0.18
N ALA A 104 -11.29 4.97 1.04
CA ALA A 104 -10.84 5.05 2.43
C ALA A 104 -11.11 3.77 3.23
N ASP A 105 -12.30 3.16 3.05
CA ASP A 105 -12.62 1.85 3.66
C ASP A 105 -11.68 0.75 3.16
N LEU A 106 -11.42 0.72 1.84
CA LEU A 106 -10.56 -0.29 1.22
C LEU A 106 -9.09 -0.14 1.62
N VAL A 107 -8.61 1.09 1.82
CA VAL A 107 -7.27 1.36 2.36
C VAL A 107 -7.11 0.75 3.76
N ILE A 108 -8.14 0.91 4.61
CA ILE A 108 -8.13 0.31 5.96
C ILE A 108 -8.09 -1.22 5.89
N ALA A 109 -8.91 -1.81 5.01
CA ALA A 109 -8.97 -3.26 4.84
C ALA A 109 -7.63 -3.83 4.35
N ALA A 110 -7.04 -3.25 3.30
CA ALA A 110 -5.75 -3.68 2.75
C ALA A 110 -4.64 -3.63 3.80
N GLN A 111 -4.49 -2.50 4.48
CA GLN A 111 -3.49 -2.34 5.52
C GLN A 111 -3.72 -3.25 6.73
N GLY A 112 -4.97 -3.65 6.99
CA GLY A 112 -5.34 -4.59 8.04
C GLY A 112 -4.71 -5.98 7.88
N THR A 113 -4.49 -6.41 6.65
CA THR A 113 -3.93 -7.73 6.28
C THR A 113 -2.53 -7.66 5.68
N GLY A 114 -1.91 -6.48 5.68
CA GLY A 114 -0.52 -6.33 5.21
C GLY A 114 -0.38 -6.06 3.71
N VAL A 115 -1.49 -5.82 3.00
CA VAL A 115 -1.50 -5.43 1.58
C VAL A 115 -1.31 -3.92 1.47
N ALA A 116 -0.38 -3.48 0.63
CA ALA A 116 -0.15 -2.06 0.39
C ALA A 116 -1.21 -1.48 -0.57
N PRO A 117 -2.08 -0.55 -0.13
CA PRO A 117 -3.06 0.09 -1.01
C PRO A 117 -2.41 1.21 -1.83
N ILE A 118 -2.41 1.05 -3.13
CA ILE A 118 -2.03 2.08 -4.10
C ILE A 118 -3.32 2.61 -4.74
N VAL A 119 -3.51 3.91 -4.82
CA VAL A 119 -4.70 4.48 -5.45
C VAL A 119 -4.37 4.96 -6.86
N ARG A 120 -5.03 4.38 -7.87
CA ARG A 120 -4.98 4.96 -9.22
C ARG A 120 -5.99 6.10 -9.29
N VAL A 121 -5.49 7.31 -9.51
CA VAL A 121 -6.31 8.52 -9.67
C VAL A 121 -6.77 8.68 -11.11
N GLY A 122 -7.87 9.40 -11.34
CA GLY A 122 -8.47 9.56 -12.67
C GLY A 122 -7.72 10.55 -13.58
N GLY A 123 -6.59 11.13 -13.13
CA GLY A 123 -5.80 12.07 -13.93
C GLY A 123 -4.68 12.71 -13.13
N ASN A 124 -3.84 13.47 -13.83
CA ASN A 124 -2.69 14.15 -13.26
C ASN A 124 -3.09 15.53 -12.67
N GLU A 125 -3.98 15.50 -11.68
CA GLU A 125 -4.43 16.69 -10.98
C GLU A 125 -4.02 16.64 -9.51
N GLU A 126 -3.67 17.79 -8.93
CA GLU A 126 -3.20 17.92 -7.55
C GLU A 126 -4.22 17.36 -6.54
N TRP A 127 -5.49 17.73 -6.72
CA TRP A 127 -6.54 17.41 -5.75
C TRP A 127 -6.82 15.90 -5.58
N PRO A 128 -6.98 15.09 -6.64
CA PRO A 128 -7.11 13.63 -6.49
C PRO A 128 -5.88 12.99 -5.84
N ILE A 129 -4.67 13.44 -6.20
CA ILE A 129 -3.41 12.93 -5.64
C ILE A 129 -3.35 13.23 -4.13
N LEU A 130 -3.59 14.48 -3.73
CA LEU A 130 -3.62 14.90 -2.33
C LEU A 130 -4.60 14.04 -1.52
N ARG A 131 -5.85 13.90 -1.99
CA ARG A 131 -6.88 13.14 -1.29
C ARG A 131 -6.55 11.66 -1.15
N ALA A 132 -6.01 11.04 -2.21
CA ALA A 132 -5.58 9.64 -2.16
C ALA A 132 -4.50 9.42 -1.08
N LEU A 133 -3.54 10.32 -0.97
CA LEU A 133 -2.50 10.22 0.04
C LEU A 133 -3.01 10.55 1.45
N ASP A 134 -3.93 11.52 1.60
CA ASP A 134 -4.47 11.94 2.90
C ASP A 134 -5.36 10.88 3.56
N ILE A 135 -6.10 10.08 2.78
CA ILE A 135 -6.81 8.91 3.30
C ILE A 135 -5.88 7.76 3.72
N GLY A 136 -4.56 7.95 3.55
CA GLY A 136 -3.53 7.05 4.05
C GLY A 136 -3.16 5.92 3.10
N ALA A 137 -3.36 6.08 1.79
CA ALA A 137 -2.81 5.16 0.80
C ALA A 137 -1.27 5.08 0.91
N ASP A 138 -0.69 3.93 0.59
CA ASP A 138 0.75 3.72 0.57
C ASP A 138 1.41 4.35 -0.67
N GLY A 139 0.60 4.78 -1.65
CA GLY A 139 1.06 5.49 -2.83
C GLY A 139 -0.06 5.87 -3.77
N VAL A 140 0.31 6.62 -4.79
CA VAL A 140 -0.57 7.00 -5.91
C VAL A 140 -0.02 6.47 -7.22
N GLN A 141 -0.93 6.14 -8.12
CA GLN A 141 -0.65 5.72 -9.49
C GLN A 141 -1.37 6.68 -10.44
N VAL A 142 -0.60 7.42 -11.25
CA VAL A 142 -1.09 8.52 -12.06
C VAL A 142 -1.01 8.17 -13.53
N PRO A 143 -2.15 8.19 -14.27
CA PRO A 143 -2.21 7.82 -15.67
C PRO A 143 -1.65 8.90 -16.60
N GLN A 144 -1.40 8.53 -17.86
CA GLN A 144 -1.19 9.42 -19.01
C GLN A 144 0.00 10.38 -18.89
N ILE A 145 1.14 9.91 -18.37
CA ILE A 145 2.37 10.70 -18.31
C ILE A 145 3.07 10.65 -19.67
N ASN A 146 3.07 11.77 -20.36
CA ASN A 146 3.53 11.89 -21.74
C ASN A 146 4.84 12.65 -21.91
N GLN A 147 5.26 13.43 -20.94
CA GLN A 147 6.44 14.26 -20.97
C GLN A 147 6.98 14.52 -19.55
N LYS A 148 8.21 15.01 -19.47
CA LYS A 148 8.90 15.28 -18.21
C LYS A 148 8.07 16.19 -17.27
N SER A 149 7.47 17.25 -17.79
CA SER A 149 6.66 18.19 -16.98
C SER A 149 5.42 17.53 -16.38
N ASP A 150 4.87 16.49 -17.02
CA ASP A 150 3.74 15.74 -16.44
C ASP A 150 4.22 14.96 -15.21
N ALA A 151 5.39 14.35 -15.29
CA ALA A 151 6.00 13.61 -14.19
C ALA A 151 6.42 14.54 -13.03
N GLU A 152 6.99 15.72 -13.34
CA GLU A 152 7.30 16.75 -12.35
C GLU A 152 6.03 17.22 -11.62
N LYS A 153 4.92 17.41 -12.33
CA LYS A 153 3.62 17.78 -11.72
C LYS A 153 3.12 16.70 -10.75
N VAL A 154 3.29 15.41 -11.07
CA VAL A 154 2.93 14.31 -10.15
C VAL A 154 3.74 14.39 -8.86
N VAL A 155 5.07 14.50 -8.98
CA VAL A 155 5.97 14.57 -7.80
C VAL A 155 5.64 15.79 -6.95
N HIS A 156 5.41 16.94 -7.59
CA HIS A 156 5.06 18.19 -6.94
C HIS A 156 3.78 18.06 -6.09
N ALA A 157 2.76 17.38 -6.63
CA ALA A 157 1.49 17.13 -5.92
C ALA A 157 1.59 16.05 -4.84
N ALA A 158 2.46 15.04 -5.03
CA ALA A 158 2.53 13.86 -4.16
C ALA A 158 3.49 14.03 -2.98
N LYS A 159 4.53 14.86 -3.12
CA LYS A 159 5.61 15.01 -2.14
C LYS A 159 5.54 16.35 -1.40
N TYR A 160 5.97 16.34 -0.15
CA TYR A 160 6.17 17.54 0.66
C TYR A 160 7.51 18.21 0.33
N ALA A 161 7.66 19.45 0.71
CA ALA A 161 8.92 20.17 0.61
C ALA A 161 10.11 19.36 1.23
N PRO A 162 11.33 19.40 0.67
CA PRO A 162 11.73 20.20 -0.49
C PRO A 162 11.45 19.55 -1.86
N MET A 163 10.88 18.33 -1.90
CA MET A 163 10.68 17.57 -3.14
C MET A 163 9.43 18.00 -3.93
N GLY A 164 8.44 18.55 -3.25
CA GLY A 164 7.17 18.97 -3.81
C GLY A 164 6.45 20.02 -2.96
N GLU A 165 5.17 20.24 -3.24
CA GLU A 165 4.34 21.27 -2.58
C GLU A 165 3.02 20.68 -2.02
N ARG A 166 2.97 19.36 -1.76
CA ARG A 166 1.80 18.75 -1.14
C ARG A 166 1.39 19.48 0.13
N GLY A 167 0.10 19.84 0.24
CA GLY A 167 -0.45 20.48 1.44
C GLY A 167 -0.32 19.62 2.69
N VAL A 168 0.15 20.22 3.79
CA VAL A 168 0.39 19.49 5.05
C VAL A 168 -0.89 19.43 5.88
N SER A 169 -1.35 18.20 6.20
CA SER A 169 -2.40 17.97 7.19
C SER A 169 -2.07 16.72 8.02
N VAL A 170 -1.67 16.90 9.24
CA VAL A 170 -1.38 15.80 10.19
C VAL A 170 -2.64 15.21 10.85
N PHE A 171 -3.81 15.83 10.63
CA PHE A 171 -5.08 15.42 11.20
C PHE A 171 -5.78 14.32 10.39
N THR A 172 -5.26 14.01 9.22
CA THR A 172 -5.76 12.95 8.35
C THR A 172 -5.21 11.58 8.76
N ARG A 173 -5.70 10.52 8.12
CA ARG A 173 -5.18 9.17 8.34
C ARG A 173 -3.68 9.06 7.97
N ALA A 174 -3.19 9.82 7.02
CA ALA A 174 -1.77 9.89 6.68
C ALA A 174 -0.91 10.29 7.89
N GLY A 175 -1.39 11.23 8.72
CA GLY A 175 -0.75 11.68 9.96
C GLY A 175 -1.19 10.92 11.20
N ASN A 176 -1.82 9.73 11.03
CA ASN A 176 -2.37 8.94 12.14
C ASN A 176 -3.28 9.76 13.07
N TYR A 177 -4.08 10.67 12.48
CA TYR A 177 -5.02 11.56 13.19
C TYR A 177 -4.33 12.42 14.26
N TYR A 178 -3.21 13.04 13.92
CA TYR A 178 -2.40 13.90 14.80
C TYR A 178 -1.57 13.13 15.85
N LYS A 179 -1.44 11.81 15.73
CA LYS A 179 -0.52 11.06 16.59
C LYS A 179 0.95 11.24 16.18
N ASP A 180 1.18 11.49 14.90
CA ASP A 180 2.50 11.76 14.37
C ASP A 180 2.96 13.18 14.69
N ASP A 181 4.26 13.35 14.96
CA ASP A 181 4.84 14.68 15.08
C ASP A 181 4.72 15.44 13.75
N ALA A 182 4.29 16.70 13.84
CA ALA A 182 4.02 17.52 12.66
C ALA A 182 5.29 17.87 11.86
N VAL A 183 6.45 17.85 12.51
CA VAL A 183 7.75 18.13 11.87
C VAL A 183 8.27 16.90 11.14
N ASP A 184 8.15 15.73 11.76
CA ASP A 184 8.64 14.46 11.21
C ASP A 184 7.71 13.89 10.13
N HIS A 185 6.41 14.21 10.18
CA HIS A 185 5.40 13.68 9.27
C HIS A 185 5.75 13.89 7.78
N PRO A 186 6.09 15.10 7.29
CA PRO A 186 6.43 15.31 5.89
C PRO A 186 7.64 14.50 5.44
N VAL A 187 8.69 14.44 6.26
CA VAL A 187 9.93 13.70 5.94
C VAL A 187 9.61 12.21 5.77
N ARG A 188 8.94 11.62 6.78
CA ARG A 188 8.56 10.21 6.74
C ARG A 188 7.63 9.89 5.57
N GLN A 189 6.63 10.73 5.29
CA GLN A 189 5.72 10.49 4.16
C GLN A 189 6.44 10.57 2.81
N ASN A 190 7.43 11.45 2.63
CA ASN A 190 8.24 11.48 1.42
C ASN A 190 9.04 10.19 1.21
N GLU A 191 9.48 9.55 2.29
CA GLU A 191 10.22 8.29 2.25
C GLU A 191 9.31 7.09 2.03
N GLU A 192 8.17 7.01 2.74
CA GLU A 192 7.31 5.85 2.79
C GLU A 192 6.33 5.76 1.62
N THR A 193 5.79 6.89 1.14
CA THR A 193 4.76 6.87 0.08
C THR A 193 5.37 6.71 -1.31
N MET A 194 4.70 5.89 -2.13
CA MET A 194 5.10 5.62 -3.49
C MET A 194 4.43 6.55 -4.49
N THR A 195 5.19 6.91 -5.52
CA THR A 195 4.73 7.64 -6.70
C THR A 195 4.95 6.76 -7.93
N VAL A 196 3.84 6.31 -8.53
CA VAL A 196 3.83 5.46 -9.72
C VAL A 196 3.27 6.27 -10.88
N VAL A 197 3.97 6.29 -12.01
CA VAL A 197 3.54 7.02 -13.22
C VAL A 197 3.34 6.07 -14.39
N HIS A 198 2.22 6.21 -15.12
CA HIS A 198 1.92 5.41 -16.29
C HIS A 198 2.56 5.98 -17.55
N ILE A 199 3.31 5.14 -18.23
CA ILE A 199 3.82 5.33 -19.59
C ILE A 199 2.99 4.41 -20.49
N GLU A 200 1.97 4.95 -21.11
CA GLU A 200 0.94 4.13 -21.76
C GLU A 200 0.57 4.61 -23.17
N GLY A 201 1.32 5.57 -23.71
CA GLY A 201 1.16 6.06 -25.07
C GLY A 201 2.48 6.28 -25.78
N GLN A 202 2.45 6.31 -27.10
CA GLN A 202 3.64 6.50 -27.93
C GLN A 202 4.42 7.77 -27.56
N LYS A 203 3.72 8.85 -27.17
CA LYS A 203 4.36 10.10 -26.73
C LYS A 203 5.17 9.90 -25.44
N GLY A 204 4.60 9.18 -24.46
CA GLY A 204 5.31 8.84 -23.21
C GLY A 204 6.50 7.91 -23.46
N LEU A 205 6.35 6.93 -24.35
CA LEU A 205 7.45 6.05 -24.76
C LEU A 205 8.60 6.82 -25.43
N ASN A 206 8.28 7.77 -26.30
CA ASN A 206 9.27 8.60 -26.98
C ASN A 206 10.03 9.53 -26.00
N ASN A 207 9.38 9.98 -24.97
CA ASN A 207 9.93 10.90 -23.94
C ASN A 207 10.41 10.16 -22.68
N LEU A 208 10.46 8.83 -22.69
CA LEU A 208 10.75 8.00 -21.52
C LEU A 208 12.05 8.39 -20.82
N GLU A 209 13.11 8.65 -21.60
CA GLU A 209 14.42 9.00 -21.05
C GLU A 209 14.39 10.34 -20.28
N GLU A 210 13.64 11.32 -20.76
CA GLU A 210 13.45 12.60 -20.05
C GLU A 210 12.58 12.43 -18.80
N ILE A 211 11.50 11.62 -18.88
CA ILE A 211 10.64 11.29 -17.75
C ILE A 211 11.45 10.62 -16.63
N MET A 212 12.35 9.71 -16.98
CA MET A 212 13.22 9.01 -16.03
C MET A 212 14.19 9.92 -15.27
N THR A 213 14.47 11.12 -15.76
CA THR A 213 15.33 12.10 -15.04
C THR A 213 14.61 12.76 -13.86
N VAL A 214 13.31 12.59 -13.71
CA VAL A 214 12.55 13.18 -12.61
C VAL A 214 12.75 12.37 -11.32
N ASP A 215 13.30 13.02 -10.31
CA ASP A 215 13.43 12.45 -8.98
C ASP A 215 12.06 12.34 -8.28
N GLY A 216 11.92 11.36 -7.39
CA GLY A 216 10.67 11.17 -6.64
C GLY A 216 9.66 10.23 -7.31
N ILE A 217 9.93 9.72 -8.52
CA ILE A 217 9.18 8.62 -9.14
C ILE A 217 9.76 7.30 -8.67
N ASP A 218 8.92 6.46 -8.08
CA ASP A 218 9.31 5.14 -7.58
C ASP A 218 9.13 4.03 -8.62
N VAL A 219 8.09 4.10 -9.46
CA VAL A 219 7.78 3.09 -10.48
C VAL A 219 7.35 3.73 -11.78
N LEU A 220 7.91 3.26 -12.89
CA LEU A 220 7.44 3.51 -14.26
C LEU A 220 6.53 2.36 -14.68
N PHE A 221 5.22 2.60 -14.73
CA PHE A 221 4.24 1.59 -15.08
C PHE A 221 3.95 1.62 -16.59
N LEU A 222 4.32 0.56 -17.28
CA LEU A 222 4.05 0.39 -18.71
C LEU A 222 2.65 -0.19 -18.91
N GLY A 223 1.70 0.59 -19.45
CA GLY A 223 0.31 0.20 -19.68
C GLY A 223 0.12 -0.50 -21.02
N PRO A 224 0.13 -1.85 -21.12
CA PRO A 224 0.16 -2.56 -22.39
C PRO A 224 -1.09 -2.36 -23.26
N TYR A 225 -2.26 -2.17 -22.65
CA TYR A 225 -3.52 -1.95 -23.39
C TYR A 225 -3.54 -0.60 -24.09
N ASP A 226 -3.19 0.47 -23.36
CA ASP A 226 -3.14 1.82 -23.92
C ASP A 226 -1.98 2.00 -24.88
N ILE A 227 -0.82 1.34 -24.63
CA ILE A 227 0.26 1.24 -25.60
C ILE A 227 -0.26 0.59 -26.89
N SER A 228 -1.02 -0.51 -26.80
CA SER A 228 -1.56 -1.18 -27.98
C SER A 228 -2.51 -0.27 -28.78
N GLN A 229 -3.37 0.49 -28.06
CA GLN A 229 -4.26 1.50 -28.65
C GLN A 229 -3.43 2.58 -29.37
N SER A 230 -2.39 3.12 -28.73
CA SER A 230 -1.59 4.20 -29.28
C SER A 230 -0.73 3.77 -30.48
N LEU A 231 -0.42 2.48 -30.57
CA LEU A 231 0.34 1.87 -31.69
C LEU A 231 -0.58 1.34 -32.83
N GLY A 232 -1.90 1.57 -32.73
CA GLY A 232 -2.87 1.21 -33.78
C GLY A 232 -3.29 -0.27 -33.81
N VAL A 233 -3.03 -1.01 -32.72
CA VAL A 233 -3.42 -2.42 -32.55
C VAL A 233 -4.19 -2.64 -31.25
N PRO A 234 -5.33 -1.95 -31.05
CA PRO A 234 -6.05 -1.87 -29.79
C PRO A 234 -6.42 -3.26 -29.23
N GLY A 235 -6.02 -3.53 -27.99
CA GLY A 235 -6.27 -4.78 -27.29
C GLY A 235 -5.33 -5.94 -27.63
N ASP A 236 -4.55 -5.86 -28.73
CA ASP A 236 -3.57 -6.88 -29.09
C ASP A 236 -2.23 -6.63 -28.37
N VAL A 237 -2.26 -6.83 -27.04
CA VAL A 237 -1.10 -6.61 -26.15
C VAL A 237 0.06 -7.59 -26.39
N ARG A 238 -0.16 -8.62 -27.22
CA ARG A 238 0.88 -9.60 -27.61
C ARG A 238 1.35 -9.42 -29.05
N SER A 239 0.86 -8.41 -29.75
CA SER A 239 1.40 -8.08 -31.07
C SER A 239 2.88 -7.72 -31.00
N LYS A 240 3.60 -8.05 -32.05
CA LYS A 240 5.06 -7.81 -32.11
C LYS A 240 5.43 -6.35 -31.82
N ILE A 241 4.65 -5.40 -32.31
CA ILE A 241 4.93 -3.97 -32.13
C ILE A 241 4.79 -3.56 -30.64
N VAL A 242 3.82 -4.11 -29.92
CA VAL A 242 3.64 -3.85 -28.49
C VAL A 242 4.75 -4.54 -27.67
N GLU A 243 5.04 -5.79 -27.97
CA GLU A 243 6.13 -6.50 -27.28
C GLU A 243 7.49 -5.81 -27.47
N ASP A 244 7.78 -5.36 -28.68
CA ASP A 244 9.04 -4.66 -28.98
C ASP A 244 9.11 -3.32 -28.23
N ALA A 245 8.00 -2.56 -28.17
CA ALA A 245 7.92 -1.32 -27.39
C ALA A 245 8.12 -1.56 -25.89
N LEU A 246 7.48 -2.60 -25.33
CA LEU A 246 7.66 -2.96 -23.92
C LEU A 246 9.10 -3.40 -23.62
N LYS A 247 9.72 -4.20 -24.48
CA LYS A 247 11.12 -4.65 -24.35
C LYS A 247 12.08 -3.47 -24.39
N GLU A 248 11.89 -2.54 -25.31
CA GLU A 248 12.73 -1.35 -25.44
C GLU A 248 12.59 -0.46 -24.19
N ALA A 249 11.36 -0.14 -23.79
CA ALA A 249 11.10 0.68 -22.60
C ALA A 249 11.67 0.04 -21.32
N ALA A 250 11.48 -1.27 -21.16
CA ALA A 250 12.02 -2.02 -20.02
C ALA A 250 13.56 -2.03 -20.03
N SER A 251 14.18 -2.20 -21.18
CA SER A 251 15.65 -2.16 -21.31
C SER A 251 16.22 -0.80 -20.93
N LYS A 252 15.62 0.29 -21.43
CA LYS A 252 16.03 1.67 -21.11
C LYS A 252 15.91 1.97 -19.62
N ALA A 253 14.77 1.62 -19.02
CA ALA A 253 14.52 1.87 -17.61
C ALA A 253 15.49 1.09 -16.69
N ARG A 254 15.73 -0.18 -16.99
CA ARG A 254 16.71 -1.01 -16.26
C ARG A 254 18.12 -0.46 -16.36
N ALA A 255 18.54 0.01 -17.54
CA ALA A 255 19.86 0.59 -17.75
C ALA A 255 20.10 1.83 -16.86
N GLN A 256 19.03 2.52 -16.45
CA GLN A 256 19.05 3.66 -15.53
C GLN A 256 18.70 3.28 -14.08
N GLY A 257 18.60 1.99 -13.75
CA GLY A 257 18.27 1.51 -12.40
C GLY A 257 16.85 1.86 -11.94
N ARG A 258 15.92 2.13 -12.89
CA ARG A 258 14.53 2.48 -12.56
C ARG A 258 13.68 1.22 -12.40
N VAL A 259 12.78 1.22 -11.41
CA VAL A 259 11.81 0.14 -11.21
C VAL A 259 10.72 0.22 -12.26
N ILE A 260 10.38 -0.93 -12.84
CA ILE A 260 9.36 -1.06 -13.88
C ILE A 260 8.15 -1.79 -13.31
N GLY A 261 6.97 -1.24 -13.58
CA GLY A 261 5.69 -1.90 -13.39
C GLY A 261 5.03 -2.23 -14.72
N SER A 262 4.13 -3.20 -14.72
CA SER A 262 3.23 -3.46 -15.86
C SER A 262 2.03 -4.29 -15.43
N TYR A 263 1.05 -4.42 -16.33
CA TYR A 263 -0.15 -5.23 -16.17
C TYR A 263 -0.06 -6.53 -16.97
N ALA A 264 -0.42 -7.64 -16.34
CA ALA A 264 -0.58 -8.94 -16.97
C ALA A 264 -2.03 -9.44 -16.84
N LYS A 265 -2.61 -9.92 -17.94
CA LYS A 265 -3.95 -10.53 -17.94
C LYS A 265 -3.99 -11.92 -17.33
N ASP A 266 -2.85 -12.61 -17.28
CA ASP A 266 -2.70 -13.98 -16.81
C ASP A 266 -1.26 -14.26 -16.33
N VAL A 267 -1.05 -15.42 -15.74
CA VAL A 267 0.24 -15.83 -15.17
C VAL A 267 1.33 -16.00 -16.24
N GLU A 268 0.97 -16.42 -17.44
CA GLU A 268 1.95 -16.58 -18.55
C GLU A 268 2.52 -15.24 -18.96
N MET A 269 1.65 -14.25 -19.19
CA MET A 269 2.07 -12.87 -19.47
C MET A 269 2.86 -12.27 -18.30
N GLY A 270 2.44 -12.57 -17.06
CA GLY A 270 3.16 -12.13 -15.86
C GLY A 270 4.59 -12.62 -15.80
N LYS A 271 4.82 -13.91 -16.06
CA LYS A 271 6.17 -14.50 -16.12
C LYS A 271 7.03 -13.84 -17.21
N TRP A 272 6.45 -13.67 -18.40
CA TRP A 272 7.14 -13.00 -19.50
C TRP A 272 7.55 -11.54 -19.15
N LEU A 273 6.67 -10.79 -18.47
CA LEU A 273 6.99 -9.44 -18.01
C LEU A 273 8.10 -9.43 -16.94
N ILE A 274 8.08 -10.40 -16.02
CA ILE A 274 9.15 -10.56 -15.02
C ILE A 274 10.48 -10.85 -15.70
N ASP A 275 10.50 -11.70 -16.73
CA ASP A 275 11.71 -11.98 -17.52
C ASP A 275 12.24 -10.73 -18.24
N LEU A 276 11.37 -9.77 -18.56
CA LEU A 276 11.78 -8.45 -19.08
C LEU A 276 12.32 -7.52 -17.96
N GLY A 277 12.17 -7.88 -16.68
CA GLY A 277 12.63 -7.11 -15.54
C GLY A 277 11.54 -6.28 -14.86
N VAL A 278 10.27 -6.57 -15.10
CA VAL A 278 9.16 -5.97 -14.34
C VAL A 278 9.20 -6.47 -12.91
N GLN A 279 9.22 -5.55 -11.96
CA GLN A 279 9.23 -5.82 -10.52
C GLN A 279 7.87 -5.50 -9.86
N TYR A 280 7.17 -4.47 -10.31
CA TYR A 280 5.83 -4.10 -9.83
C TYR A 280 4.79 -4.68 -10.80
N LEU A 281 4.37 -5.93 -10.54
CA LEU A 281 3.49 -6.67 -11.44
C LEU A 281 2.03 -6.58 -10.99
N SER A 282 1.21 -5.87 -11.76
CA SER A 282 -0.24 -5.95 -11.58
C SER A 282 -0.80 -7.14 -12.36
N ILE A 283 -1.53 -8.02 -11.67
CA ILE A 283 -2.13 -9.21 -12.25
C ILE A 283 -3.65 -9.13 -12.25
N ASN A 284 -4.25 -8.96 -13.42
CA ASN A 284 -5.68 -9.00 -13.64
C ASN A 284 -6.46 -7.95 -12.81
N VAL A 285 -7.78 -8.08 -12.77
CA VAL A 285 -8.72 -7.24 -12.03
C VAL A 285 -9.55 -8.15 -11.12
N ASP A 286 -9.85 -7.74 -9.91
CA ASP A 286 -10.57 -8.51 -8.89
C ASP A 286 -11.86 -9.16 -9.42
N ALA A 287 -12.71 -8.40 -10.10
CA ALA A 287 -13.95 -8.90 -10.70
C ALA A 287 -13.68 -10.00 -11.74
N THR A 288 -12.62 -9.84 -12.56
CA THR A 288 -12.26 -10.82 -13.59
C THR A 288 -11.69 -12.09 -12.97
N ILE A 289 -10.86 -11.97 -11.93
CA ILE A 289 -10.33 -13.13 -11.18
C ILE A 289 -11.48 -13.95 -10.62
N TYR A 290 -12.45 -13.30 -9.97
CA TYR A 290 -13.63 -13.96 -9.41
C TYR A 290 -14.49 -14.62 -10.50
N MET A 291 -14.80 -13.91 -11.59
CA MET A 291 -15.58 -14.42 -12.72
C MET A 291 -14.91 -15.67 -13.33
N GLN A 292 -13.60 -15.62 -13.58
CA GLN A 292 -12.85 -16.77 -14.13
C GLN A 292 -12.83 -17.96 -13.18
N ALA A 293 -12.77 -17.74 -11.87
CA ALA A 293 -12.86 -18.82 -10.87
C ALA A 293 -14.24 -19.51 -10.93
N CYS A 294 -15.33 -18.72 -10.97
CA CYS A 294 -16.69 -19.23 -11.10
C CYS A 294 -16.89 -19.98 -12.42
N GLU A 295 -16.36 -19.47 -13.53
CA GLU A 295 -16.47 -20.09 -14.85
C GLU A 295 -15.79 -21.47 -14.88
N ARG A 296 -14.57 -21.59 -14.31
CA ARG A 296 -13.89 -22.89 -14.19
C ARG A 296 -14.74 -23.91 -13.42
N ILE A 297 -15.34 -23.49 -12.31
CA ILE A 297 -16.22 -24.37 -11.51
C ILE A 297 -17.44 -24.78 -12.33
N ALA A 298 -18.12 -23.83 -12.97
CA ALA A 298 -19.32 -24.08 -13.75
C ALA A 298 -19.06 -25.06 -14.91
N ARG A 299 -17.92 -24.87 -15.63
CA ARG A 299 -17.53 -25.76 -16.73
C ARG A 299 -17.14 -27.17 -16.24
N ALA A 300 -16.55 -27.28 -15.04
CA ALA A 300 -16.17 -28.57 -14.50
C ALA A 300 -17.33 -29.41 -13.97
N LEU A 301 -18.47 -28.77 -13.65
CA LEU A 301 -19.66 -29.43 -13.08
C LEU A 301 -20.82 -29.60 -14.10
N LYS A 302 -20.73 -29.02 -15.27
CA LYS A 302 -21.70 -29.13 -16.38
C LYS A 302 -21.15 -29.93 -17.56
#